data_0d5ea809a200bd5948e2839ee048ab0b
#
_entry.id   0d5ea809a200bd5948e2839ee048ab0b
#
_cell.length_a   1.000
_cell.length_b   1.000
_cell.length_c   1.000
_cell.angle_alpha   90.00
_cell.angle_beta   90.00
_cell.angle_gamma   90.00
#
_symmetry.space_group_name_H-M   'P 1'
#
loop_
_entity.id
_entity.type
_entity.pdbx_description
1 polymer ?
#
loop_
_entity_poly.entity_id
_entity_poly.type
_entity_poly.pdbx_seq_one_letter_code
_entity_poly.pdbx_strand_id
1 'polypeptide(L)'
;MEPLLVFPDPAPAVVSQALGLASYTWKAVGSLDEAEDAEPEDGWSGGVVCADELPDAAFGLCRSLRKRDIPFAPLLLLLSPQQLGALELREDLFDDFCATPCDPRELEARLSHLFWRTGRGLRP
;
A
#
# COMPACT_ATOMS: atom_id res chain seq x y z
N MET A 1 10.28 -7.07 11.19
CA MET A 1 9.70 -6.78 9.87
C MET A 1 10.07 -5.36 9.46
N GLU A 2 10.49 -5.18 8.25
CA GLU A 2 10.77 -3.86 7.74
C GLU A 2 9.50 -3.03 7.63
N PRO A 3 9.59 -1.70 7.64
CA PRO A 3 8.39 -0.87 7.62
C PRO A 3 7.66 -0.95 6.30
N LEU A 4 6.36 -0.64 6.37
CA LEU A 4 5.51 -0.50 5.20
C LEU A 4 5.63 0.91 4.63
N LEU A 5 5.61 1.02 3.32
CA LEU A 5 5.45 2.30 2.66
C LEU A 5 3.97 2.67 2.65
N VAL A 6 3.65 3.90 3.00
CA VAL A 6 2.28 4.42 2.95
C VAL A 6 2.25 5.71 2.14
N PHE A 7 1.31 5.82 1.22
CA PHE A 7 1.08 7.03 0.42
C PHE A 7 -0.38 7.45 0.57
N PRO A 8 -0.70 8.73 0.70
CA PRO A 8 0.19 9.89 0.72
C PRO A 8 0.70 10.24 2.11
N ASP A 9 1.42 11.34 2.20
CA ASP A 9 1.88 11.90 3.47
C ASP A 9 1.17 13.25 3.67
N PRO A 10 0.42 13.42 4.77
CA PRO A 10 0.23 12.48 5.89
C PRO A 10 -0.66 11.30 5.52
N ALA A 11 -0.47 10.19 6.22
CA ALA A 11 -1.27 8.99 5.97
C ALA A 11 -2.74 9.24 6.30
N PRO A 12 -3.67 8.71 5.49
CA PRO A 12 -5.09 8.79 5.86
C PRO A 12 -5.36 8.12 7.20
N ALA A 13 -6.33 8.67 7.95
CA ALA A 13 -6.62 8.19 9.30
C ALA A 13 -6.95 6.70 9.33
N VAL A 14 -7.72 6.21 8.32
CA VAL A 14 -8.08 4.80 8.27
C VAL A 14 -6.86 3.91 8.17
N VAL A 15 -5.84 4.36 7.43
CA VAL A 15 -4.60 3.60 7.26
C VAL A 15 -3.81 3.57 8.56
N SER A 16 -3.59 4.72 9.18
CA SER A 16 -2.85 4.75 10.44
C SER A 16 -3.54 3.94 11.53
N GLN A 17 -4.87 3.98 11.57
CA GLN A 17 -5.64 3.19 12.53
C GLN A 17 -5.49 1.69 12.25
N ALA A 18 -5.62 1.29 10.99
CA ALA A 18 -5.50 -0.12 10.62
C ALA A 18 -4.11 -0.67 10.96
N LEU A 19 -3.07 0.08 10.64
CA LEU A 19 -1.70 -0.37 10.90
C LEU A 19 -1.41 -0.41 12.39
N GLY A 20 -2.04 0.46 13.18
CA GLY A 20 -1.91 0.44 14.62
C GLY A 20 -2.53 -0.79 15.27
N LEU A 21 -3.59 -1.36 14.67
CA LEU A 21 -4.25 -2.53 15.22
C LEU A 21 -3.33 -3.75 15.33
N ALA A 22 -2.39 -3.89 14.39
CA ALA A 22 -1.48 -5.02 14.36
C ALA A 22 -0.03 -4.59 14.64
N SER A 23 0.16 -3.37 15.12
CA SER A 23 1.48 -2.84 15.48
C SER A 23 2.48 -2.88 14.33
N TYR A 24 2.01 -2.66 13.10
CA TYR A 24 2.91 -2.52 11.97
C TYR A 24 3.75 -1.25 12.11
N THR A 25 5.00 -1.33 11.69
CA THR A 25 5.82 -0.13 11.50
C THR A 25 5.62 0.35 10.07
N TRP A 26 5.59 1.67 9.88
CA TRP A 26 5.33 2.23 8.56
C TRP A 26 5.88 3.64 8.45
N LYS A 27 6.03 4.09 7.20
CA LYS A 27 6.50 5.43 6.90
C LYS A 27 5.65 6.01 5.77
N ALA A 28 5.07 7.18 6.00
CA ALA A 28 4.30 7.87 4.97
C ALA A 28 5.25 8.64 4.05
N VAL A 29 4.97 8.58 2.75
CA VAL A 29 5.74 9.31 1.73
C VAL A 29 4.78 10.04 0.80
N GLY A 30 5.22 11.17 0.26
CA GLY A 30 4.42 11.97 -0.64
C GLY A 30 4.83 11.88 -2.11
N SER A 31 5.89 11.14 -2.40
CA SER A 31 6.40 11.03 -3.77
C SER A 31 7.30 9.81 -3.90
N LEU A 32 7.64 9.46 -5.15
CA LEU A 32 8.59 8.40 -5.41
C LEU A 32 9.98 8.74 -4.84
N ASP A 33 10.40 10.00 -4.96
CA ASP A 33 11.68 10.42 -4.43
C ASP A 33 11.76 10.21 -2.93
N GLU A 34 10.69 10.58 -2.20
CA GLU A 34 10.64 10.36 -0.77
C GLU A 34 10.65 8.87 -0.44
N ALA A 35 9.98 8.06 -1.25
CA ALA A 35 9.95 6.62 -1.05
C ALA A 35 11.36 6.01 -1.20
N GLU A 36 12.10 6.48 -2.18
CA GLU A 36 13.47 6.01 -2.40
C GLU A 36 14.41 6.48 -1.30
N ASP A 37 14.27 7.74 -0.87
CA ASP A 37 15.12 8.31 0.18
C ASP A 37 14.88 7.62 1.53
N ALA A 38 13.65 7.22 1.79
CA ALA A 38 13.28 6.63 3.08
C ALA A 38 13.36 5.10 3.07
N GLU A 39 13.68 4.50 1.94
CA GLU A 39 13.69 3.04 1.83
C GLU A 39 14.72 2.44 2.78
N PRO A 40 14.31 1.45 3.60
CA PRO A 40 15.25 0.77 4.49
C PRO A 40 16.30 -0.01 3.70
N GLU A 41 17.42 -0.29 4.34
CA GLU A 41 18.51 -1.06 3.73
C GLU A 41 18.03 -2.39 3.17
N ASP A 42 17.14 -3.06 3.91
CA ASP A 42 16.59 -4.36 3.48
C ASP A 42 15.32 -4.20 2.64
N GLY A 43 14.98 -2.98 2.24
CA GLY A 43 13.81 -2.69 1.43
C GLY A 43 12.53 -2.53 2.25
N TRP A 44 11.46 -2.16 1.56
CA TRP A 44 10.13 -2.07 2.18
C TRP A 44 9.54 -3.48 2.31
N SER A 45 8.76 -3.70 3.37
CA SER A 45 8.08 -5.00 3.52
C SER A 45 6.80 -5.09 2.70
N GLY A 46 6.33 -3.97 2.20
CA GLY A 46 5.13 -3.87 1.39
C GLY A 46 4.63 -2.45 1.40
N GLY A 47 3.44 -2.22 0.88
CA GLY A 47 2.92 -0.87 0.85
C GLY A 47 1.40 -0.76 0.79
N VAL A 48 0.92 0.37 1.26
CA VAL A 48 -0.49 0.76 1.19
C VAL A 48 -0.54 2.11 0.47
N VAL A 49 -1.19 2.14 -0.69
CA VAL A 49 -1.28 3.35 -1.51
C VAL A 49 -2.75 3.76 -1.59
N CYS A 50 -3.04 4.99 -1.17
CA CYS A 50 -4.40 5.52 -1.23
C CYS A 50 -4.53 6.45 -2.44
N ALA A 51 -5.42 6.09 -3.37
CA ALA A 51 -5.62 6.83 -4.61
C ALA A 51 -6.83 7.76 -4.54
N ASP A 52 -7.49 7.85 -3.38
CA ASP A 52 -8.76 8.53 -3.22
C ASP A 52 -8.68 10.02 -3.60
N GLU A 53 -7.68 10.73 -3.08
CA GLU A 53 -7.56 12.18 -3.28
C GLU A 53 -6.57 12.56 -4.38
N LEU A 54 -5.55 11.73 -4.60
CA LEU A 54 -4.49 12.00 -5.55
C LEU A 54 -4.29 10.80 -6.48
N PRO A 55 -5.30 10.49 -7.32
CA PRO A 55 -5.25 9.25 -8.11
C PRO A 55 -4.07 9.19 -9.08
N ASP A 56 -3.77 10.27 -9.78
CA ASP A 56 -2.68 10.24 -10.77
C ASP A 56 -1.33 9.99 -10.11
N ALA A 57 -1.07 10.66 -8.99
CA ALA A 57 0.17 10.47 -8.25
C ALA A 57 0.25 9.06 -7.66
N ALA A 58 -0.87 8.56 -7.13
CA ALA A 58 -0.94 7.23 -6.55
C ALA A 58 -0.67 6.15 -7.59
N PHE A 59 -1.35 6.21 -8.72
CA PHE A 59 -1.15 5.22 -9.79
C PHE A 59 0.24 5.31 -10.39
N GLY A 60 0.78 6.53 -10.52
CA GLY A 60 2.15 6.73 -10.98
C GLY A 60 3.16 6.09 -10.05
N LEU A 61 2.96 6.24 -8.76
CA LEU A 61 3.82 5.61 -7.75
C LEU A 61 3.74 4.09 -7.87
N CYS A 62 2.54 3.53 -7.97
CA CYS A 62 2.37 2.09 -8.14
C CYS A 62 3.11 1.56 -9.35
N ARG A 63 2.98 2.24 -10.49
CA ARG A 63 3.68 1.84 -11.72
C ARG A 63 5.18 1.84 -11.52
N SER A 64 5.72 2.88 -10.91
CA SER A 64 7.15 2.98 -10.67
C SER A 64 7.66 1.88 -9.75
N LEU A 65 6.90 1.57 -8.70
CA LEU A 65 7.28 0.51 -7.77
C LEU A 65 7.26 -0.86 -8.43
N ARG A 66 6.30 -1.10 -9.33
CA ARG A 66 6.19 -2.39 -10.03
C ARG A 66 7.24 -2.58 -11.12
N LYS A 67 7.85 -1.50 -11.60
CA LYS A 67 8.86 -1.56 -12.67
C LYS A 67 10.27 -1.81 -12.15
N ARG A 68 10.44 -1.94 -10.85
CA ARG A 68 11.76 -2.21 -10.28
C ARG A 68 12.22 -3.63 -10.68
N ASP A 69 13.54 -3.86 -10.62
CA ASP A 69 14.11 -5.16 -10.94
C ASP A 69 13.45 -6.27 -10.13
N ILE A 70 13.23 -6.00 -8.84
CA ILE A 70 12.42 -6.87 -8.00
C ILE A 70 11.11 -6.10 -7.78
N PRO A 71 10.00 -6.54 -8.41
CA PRO A 71 8.75 -5.80 -8.28
C PRO A 71 8.32 -5.66 -6.83
N PHE A 72 7.87 -4.46 -6.49
CA PHE A 72 7.42 -4.16 -5.14
C PHE A 72 6.16 -4.97 -4.81
N ALA A 73 6.19 -5.70 -3.70
CA ALA A 73 5.06 -6.52 -3.26
C ALA A 73 5.18 -6.86 -1.78
N PRO A 74 4.08 -7.03 -1.06
CA PRO A 74 2.71 -6.84 -1.52
C PRO A 74 2.30 -5.36 -1.55
N LEU A 75 1.38 -5.03 -2.43
CA LEU A 75 0.87 -3.67 -2.57
C LEU A 75 -0.65 -3.69 -2.46
N LEU A 76 -1.18 -2.96 -1.49
CA LEU A 76 -2.61 -2.80 -1.28
C LEU A 76 -3.03 -1.40 -1.72
N LEU A 77 -4.05 -1.33 -2.56
CA LEU A 77 -4.54 -0.07 -3.11
C LEU A 77 -5.88 0.30 -2.48
N LEU A 78 -6.00 1.53 -2.00
CA LEU A 78 -7.28 2.08 -1.56
C LEU A 78 -7.78 3.05 -2.62
N LEU A 79 -9.06 2.94 -2.99
CA LEU A 79 -9.64 3.82 -3.98
C LEU A 79 -11.14 3.97 -3.72
N SER A 80 -11.72 5.06 -4.25
CA SER A 80 -13.14 5.30 -4.09
C SER A 80 -13.96 4.39 -5.02
N PRO A 81 -15.26 4.16 -4.73
CA PRO A 81 -16.11 3.39 -5.63
C PRO A 81 -16.17 3.96 -7.05
N GLN A 82 -16.09 5.28 -7.19
CA GLN A 82 -16.10 5.92 -8.50
C GLN A 82 -14.85 5.55 -9.31
N GLN A 83 -13.73 5.39 -8.63
CA GLN A 83 -12.47 5.04 -9.28
C GLN A 83 -12.43 3.59 -9.71
N LEU A 84 -13.22 2.72 -9.06
CA LEU A 84 -13.28 1.30 -9.43
C LEU A 84 -13.72 1.12 -10.87
N GLY A 85 -14.69 1.91 -11.33
CA GLY A 85 -15.19 1.81 -12.68
C GLY A 85 -14.19 2.20 -13.76
N ALA A 86 -13.20 3.02 -13.39
CA ALA A 86 -12.16 3.49 -14.31
C ALA A 86 -10.88 2.65 -14.22
N LEU A 87 -10.81 1.73 -13.27
CA LEU A 87 -9.61 0.93 -13.04
C LEU A 87 -9.45 -0.15 -14.08
N GLU A 88 -8.28 -0.20 -14.72
CA GLU A 88 -7.96 -1.28 -15.64
C GLU A 88 -7.38 -2.45 -14.86
N LEU A 89 -8.20 -3.47 -14.63
CA LEU A 89 -7.82 -4.59 -13.78
C LEU A 89 -6.74 -5.48 -14.39
N ARG A 90 -6.52 -5.37 -15.70
CA ARG A 90 -5.47 -6.13 -16.36
C ARG A 90 -4.07 -5.60 -16.05
N GLU A 91 -3.98 -4.39 -15.51
CA GLU A 91 -2.69 -3.84 -15.11
C GLU A 91 -2.33 -4.38 -13.74
N ASP A 92 -1.12 -4.90 -13.63
CA ASP A 92 -0.66 -5.50 -12.37
C ASP A 92 -0.07 -4.43 -11.45
N LEU A 93 -0.88 -3.44 -11.08
CA LEU A 93 -0.44 -2.33 -10.23
C LEU A 93 -0.57 -2.61 -8.75
N PHE A 94 -1.33 -3.65 -8.39
CA PHE A 94 -1.57 -3.95 -6.98
C PHE A 94 -1.87 -5.43 -6.81
N ASP A 95 -1.74 -5.90 -5.56
CA ASP A 95 -2.03 -7.29 -5.23
C ASP A 95 -3.43 -7.47 -4.66
N ASP A 96 -3.98 -6.42 -4.06
CA ASP A 96 -5.35 -6.40 -3.57
C ASP A 96 -5.79 -4.95 -3.46
N PHE A 97 -7.08 -4.73 -3.27
CA PHE A 97 -7.63 -3.39 -3.14
C PHE A 97 -8.73 -3.35 -2.09
N CYS A 98 -9.02 -2.14 -1.61
CA CYS A 98 -10.10 -1.90 -0.67
C CYS A 98 -10.81 -0.61 -1.06
N ALA A 99 -12.12 -0.64 -1.17
CA ALA A 99 -12.89 0.55 -1.53
C ALA A 99 -13.06 1.46 -0.31
N THR A 100 -12.90 2.76 -0.50
CA THR A 100 -13.11 3.74 0.56
C THR A 100 -14.54 4.27 0.53
N PRO A 101 -15.10 4.65 1.67
CA PRO A 101 -14.52 4.52 3.01
C PRO A 101 -14.51 3.06 3.47
N CYS A 102 -13.46 2.66 4.16
CA CYS A 102 -13.36 1.30 4.66
C CYS A 102 -13.12 1.30 6.17
N ASP A 103 -13.51 0.20 6.80
CA ASP A 103 -13.29 0.02 8.24
C ASP A 103 -11.81 -0.33 8.46
N PRO A 104 -11.15 0.28 9.46
CA PRO A 104 -9.74 -0.06 9.74
C PRO A 104 -9.51 -1.55 9.99
N ARG A 105 -10.48 -2.24 10.58
CA ARG A 105 -10.37 -3.68 10.83
C ARG A 105 -10.42 -4.48 9.55
N GLU A 106 -11.23 -4.05 8.57
CA GLU A 106 -11.26 -4.70 7.28
C GLU A 106 -9.94 -4.49 6.54
N LEU A 107 -9.42 -3.27 6.57
CA LEU A 107 -8.15 -2.95 5.93
C LEU A 107 -7.02 -3.77 6.52
N GLU A 108 -6.97 -3.87 7.85
CA GLU A 108 -5.93 -4.66 8.53
C GLU A 108 -6.06 -6.14 8.15
N ALA A 109 -7.28 -6.66 8.12
CA ALA A 109 -7.50 -8.07 7.76
C ALA A 109 -7.05 -8.37 6.34
N ARG A 110 -7.34 -7.48 5.39
CA ARG A 110 -6.90 -7.64 4.00
C ARG A 110 -5.38 -7.60 3.89
N LEU A 111 -4.76 -6.68 4.62
CA LEU A 111 -3.31 -6.54 4.61
C LEU A 111 -2.64 -7.78 5.21
N SER A 112 -3.16 -8.26 6.33
CA SER A 112 -2.64 -9.46 6.99
C SER A 112 -2.75 -10.68 6.09
N HIS A 113 -3.90 -10.85 5.43
CA HIS A 113 -4.10 -11.95 4.48
C HIS A 113 -3.15 -11.83 3.29
N LEU A 114 -2.94 -10.61 2.82
CA LEU A 114 -2.04 -10.36 1.70
C LEU A 114 -0.61 -10.75 2.02
N PHE A 115 -0.14 -10.39 3.22
CA PHE A 115 1.18 -10.79 3.67
C PHE A 115 1.30 -12.31 3.78
N TRP A 116 0.27 -12.94 4.32
CA TRP A 116 0.27 -14.39 4.46
C TRP A 116 0.32 -15.07 3.09
N ARG A 117 -0.50 -14.60 2.15
CA ARG A 117 -0.59 -15.18 0.81
C ARG A 117 0.72 -15.04 0.04
N THR A 118 1.42 -13.91 0.19
CA THR A 118 2.66 -13.66 -0.53
C THR A 118 3.89 -14.25 0.16
N GLY A 119 3.71 -14.88 1.31
CA GLY A 119 4.81 -15.45 2.06
C GLY A 119 5.66 -14.42 2.81
N ARG A 120 5.22 -13.18 2.87
CA ARG A 120 5.94 -12.11 3.55
C ARG A 120 5.46 -11.86 4.96
N GLY A 121 4.38 -12.50 5.35
CA GLY A 121 3.79 -12.30 6.65
C GLY A 121 4.59 -12.94 7.75
N LEU A 122 4.09 -12.80 8.96
CA LEU A 122 4.69 -13.41 10.12
C LEU A 122 4.61 -14.92 9.99
N ARG A 123 5.75 -15.55 10.11
CA ARG A 123 5.84 -16.99 10.06
C ARG A 123 6.20 -17.51 11.43
N PRO A 124 5.55 -18.58 11.86
CA PRO A 124 5.99 -19.25 13.07
C PRO A 124 7.43 -19.71 12.93
#